data_f4d9baf193ae9b6b97e4a5a9b3d24a5b
#
_entry.id   f4d9baf193ae9b6b97e4a5a9b3d24a5b
#
_cell.length_a   1.000
_cell.length_b   1.000
_cell.length_c   1.000
_cell.angle_alpha   90.00
_cell.angle_beta   90.00
_cell.angle_gamma   90.00
#
_symmetry.space_group_name_H-M   'P 1'
#
loop_
_entity.id
_entity.type
_entity.pdbx_description
1 polymer ?
#
loop_
_entity_poly.entity_id
_entity_poly.type
_entity_poly.pdbx_seq_one_letter_code
_entity_poly.pdbx_strand_id
1 'polypeptide(L)'
;ENIENENDSLRIFGHDIFRSNSLSFESSMNVATPANYTLGPGDEVILDIYGASQLSETMKVSPDGTVTIPNEGPVNIAGLTVAQAQAKVRRTIGGHYQESNIRLTVGQTRTIIVNVMGEVREPGTYTLSAFATVFNALYLAGGVNNIGTLREVKVSRNGRIITSVDIYDFILNGRLTGNVMLRDNDVIMVGTYSNLVKIEGKVKRPMYYEMKKNESLQSLLKYAGGFTGDAYKQKVRVERKSDDGLTVHNVDEWDFTTFACEDGDIAVVSPVIERYRDTVTITGAVFREGQYKLGGNVNTVKTLVDQAGGLKEQAFTTRAVLHRMREDRTLNSMTINLKGILDGSAPD
;
A
#
# COMPACT_ATOMS: atom_id res chain seq x y z
N GLU A 1 -9.46 35.16 -17.03
CA GLU A 1 -10.06 33.88 -17.47
C GLU A 1 -8.96 32.82 -17.44
N ASN A 2 -8.77 32.19 -16.29
CA ASN A 2 -7.89 31.04 -16.13
C ASN A 2 -8.76 29.82 -16.38
N ILE A 3 -8.55 29.18 -17.53
CA ILE A 3 -8.97 27.79 -17.75
C ILE A 3 -8.03 26.96 -16.90
N GLU A 4 -8.42 26.68 -15.66
CA GLU A 4 -7.80 25.63 -14.84
C GLU A 4 -8.04 24.31 -15.57
N ASN A 5 -6.96 23.66 -15.94
CA ASN A 5 -6.94 22.36 -16.56
C ASN A 5 -7.68 21.37 -15.64
N GLU A 6 -8.86 20.94 -16.04
CA GLU A 6 -9.59 19.79 -15.51
C GLU A 6 -8.84 18.48 -15.80
N ASN A 7 -7.62 18.37 -15.36
CA ASN A 7 -6.82 17.14 -15.44
C ASN A 7 -6.41 16.67 -14.05
N ASP A 8 -7.23 16.96 -13.04
CA ASP A 8 -7.16 16.29 -11.75
C ASP A 8 -7.90 14.96 -11.86
N SER A 9 -7.37 14.06 -12.71
CA SER A 9 -7.84 12.68 -12.77
C SER A 9 -7.77 12.12 -11.36
N LEU A 10 -8.89 11.68 -10.83
CA LEU A 10 -9.03 11.05 -9.51
C LEU A 10 -7.86 10.09 -9.26
N ARG A 11 -6.91 10.51 -8.42
CA ARG A 11 -5.78 9.66 -8.03
C ARG A 11 -6.27 8.69 -6.96
N ILE A 12 -6.70 7.51 -7.40
CA ILE A 12 -7.14 6.44 -6.52
C ILE A 12 -5.95 5.53 -6.21
N PHE A 13 -5.74 5.25 -4.94
CA PHE A 13 -4.63 4.41 -4.49
C PHE A 13 -4.66 3.02 -5.15
N GLY A 14 -3.53 2.64 -5.72
CA GLY A 14 -3.34 1.31 -6.31
C GLY A 14 -3.81 1.15 -7.77
N HIS A 15 -4.61 2.07 -8.33
CA HIS A 15 -5.12 1.93 -9.71
C HIS A 15 -4.02 1.87 -10.77
N ASP A 16 -2.84 2.39 -10.47
CA ASP A 16 -1.69 2.37 -11.39
C ASP A 16 -0.76 1.16 -11.22
N ILE A 17 -1.05 0.24 -10.28
CA ILE A 17 -0.13 -0.87 -9.98
C ILE A 17 0.15 -1.76 -11.18
N PHE A 18 -0.85 -2.01 -12.02
CA PHE A 18 -0.73 -2.83 -13.23
C PHE A 18 -0.20 -2.06 -14.45
N ARG A 19 0.07 -0.74 -14.29
CA ARG A 19 0.60 0.14 -15.34
C ARG A 19 2.04 0.56 -15.08
N SER A 20 2.54 0.27 -13.90
CA SER A 20 3.90 0.62 -13.51
C SER A 20 4.90 -0.25 -14.25
N ASN A 21 5.80 0.37 -15.01
CA ASN A 21 6.93 -0.33 -15.65
C ASN A 21 7.92 -0.91 -14.63
N SER A 22 7.77 -0.61 -13.36
CA SER A 22 8.62 -1.11 -12.27
C SER A 22 8.17 -2.46 -11.70
N LEU A 23 6.91 -2.86 -11.97
CA LEU A 23 6.36 -4.17 -11.60
C LEU A 23 5.83 -4.85 -12.84
N SER A 24 6.46 -5.94 -13.24
CA SER A 24 5.96 -6.80 -14.32
C SER A 24 5.23 -8.00 -13.71
N PHE A 25 3.98 -8.15 -14.09
CA PHE A 25 3.19 -9.34 -13.81
C PHE A 25 3.05 -10.21 -15.08
N GLU A 26 4.01 -10.11 -15.99
CA GLU A 26 4.04 -10.98 -17.16
C GLU A 26 4.18 -12.42 -16.74
N SER A 27 3.39 -13.29 -17.38
CA SER A 27 3.50 -14.72 -17.18
C SER A 27 4.75 -15.22 -17.90
N SER A 28 5.83 -15.44 -17.14
CA SER A 28 7.05 -16.00 -17.69
C SER A 28 6.92 -17.51 -17.93
N MET A 29 7.22 -17.96 -19.14
CA MET A 29 7.28 -19.39 -19.47
C MET A 29 8.52 -20.08 -18.87
N ASN A 30 9.49 -19.31 -18.36
CA ASN A 30 10.76 -19.80 -17.83
C ASN A 30 10.82 -19.83 -16.29
N VAL A 31 9.67 -19.83 -15.63
CA VAL A 31 9.59 -19.95 -14.15
C VAL A 31 9.63 -21.42 -13.77
N ALA A 32 10.28 -21.72 -12.63
CA ALA A 32 10.22 -23.05 -12.04
C ALA A 32 8.77 -23.52 -11.86
N THR A 33 8.48 -24.74 -12.27
CA THR A 33 7.13 -25.32 -12.17
C THR A 33 6.64 -25.29 -10.73
N PRO A 34 5.50 -24.63 -10.42
CA PRO A 34 4.94 -24.63 -9.09
C PRO A 34 4.64 -26.06 -8.60
N ALA A 35 4.91 -26.35 -7.32
CA ALA A 35 4.75 -27.69 -6.75
C ALA A 35 3.30 -28.21 -6.82
N ASN A 36 2.34 -27.30 -6.84
CA ASN A 36 0.90 -27.60 -6.94
C ASN A 36 0.36 -27.59 -8.37
N TYR A 37 1.24 -27.42 -9.39
CA TYR A 37 0.81 -27.48 -10.78
C TYR A 37 0.36 -28.88 -11.15
N THR A 38 -0.80 -28.99 -11.79
CA THR A 38 -1.36 -30.23 -12.28
C THR A 38 -1.26 -30.31 -13.79
N LEU A 39 -0.64 -31.38 -14.28
CA LEU A 39 -0.48 -31.66 -15.70
C LEU A 39 -1.84 -31.83 -16.38
N GLY A 40 -1.90 -31.43 -17.63
CA GLY A 40 -3.11 -31.57 -18.44
C GLY A 40 -2.81 -31.66 -19.93
N PRO A 41 -3.83 -31.93 -20.75
CA PRO A 41 -3.70 -32.01 -22.19
C PRO A 41 -3.02 -30.74 -22.78
N GLY A 42 -2.03 -30.93 -23.62
CA GLY A 42 -1.28 -29.84 -24.23
C GLY A 42 0.03 -29.49 -23.53
N ASP A 43 0.23 -29.87 -22.27
CA ASP A 43 1.52 -29.71 -21.59
C ASP A 43 2.60 -30.56 -22.26
N GLU A 44 3.80 -30.02 -22.31
CA GLU A 44 4.99 -30.73 -22.71
C GLU A 44 5.76 -31.20 -21.49
N VAL A 45 6.11 -32.47 -21.47
CA VAL A 45 6.93 -33.08 -20.41
C VAL A 45 8.18 -33.69 -21.00
N ILE A 46 9.26 -33.59 -20.27
CA ILE A 46 10.55 -34.17 -20.61
C ILE A 46 10.84 -35.32 -19.70
N LEU A 47 11.03 -36.50 -20.28
CA LEU A 47 11.42 -37.71 -19.59
C LEU A 47 12.91 -37.94 -19.79
N ASP A 48 13.67 -37.79 -18.72
CA ASP A 48 15.09 -38.09 -18.67
C ASP A 48 15.35 -39.39 -17.91
N ILE A 49 16.04 -40.32 -18.57
CA ILE A 49 16.52 -41.56 -17.97
C ILE A 49 18.03 -41.53 -18.06
N TYR A 50 18.74 -41.67 -16.96
CA TYR A 50 20.19 -41.64 -16.90
C TYR A 50 20.74 -42.62 -15.86
N GLY A 51 21.93 -43.11 -16.14
CA GLY A 51 22.58 -44.17 -15.39
C GLY A 51 23.01 -45.33 -16.30
N ALA A 52 22.55 -46.54 -16.02
CA ALA A 52 22.81 -47.70 -16.89
C ALA A 52 22.18 -47.57 -18.27
N SER A 53 21.01 -46.88 -18.36
CA SER A 53 20.37 -46.52 -19.64
C SER A 53 20.32 -45.02 -19.81
N GLN A 54 20.34 -44.53 -21.05
CA GLN A 54 20.21 -43.10 -21.37
C GLN A 54 19.09 -42.90 -22.39
N LEU A 55 18.11 -42.08 -22.01
CA LEU A 55 17.02 -41.65 -22.86
C LEU A 55 16.61 -40.23 -22.42
N SER A 56 16.41 -39.34 -23.38
CA SER A 56 15.80 -38.03 -23.14
C SER A 56 14.74 -37.81 -24.21
N GLU A 57 13.49 -37.80 -23.80
CA GLU A 57 12.34 -37.68 -24.70
C GLU A 57 11.44 -36.56 -24.28
N THR A 58 11.08 -35.72 -25.23
CA THR A 58 10.09 -34.66 -25.05
C THR A 58 8.74 -35.15 -25.57
N MET A 59 7.76 -35.18 -24.71
CA MET A 59 6.43 -35.71 -25.00
C MET A 59 5.37 -34.69 -24.71
N LYS A 60 4.31 -34.63 -25.51
CA LYS A 60 3.15 -33.80 -25.28
C LYS A 60 2.01 -34.63 -24.71
N VAL A 61 1.38 -34.09 -23.67
CA VAL A 61 0.19 -34.74 -23.09
C VAL A 61 -0.95 -34.68 -24.10
N SER A 62 -1.47 -35.85 -24.47
CA SER A 62 -2.55 -36.00 -25.45
C SER A 62 -3.88 -35.46 -24.89
N PRO A 63 -4.91 -35.26 -25.74
CA PRO A 63 -6.26 -34.90 -25.28
C PRO A 63 -6.85 -35.89 -24.26
N ASP A 64 -6.46 -37.18 -24.35
CA ASP A 64 -6.89 -38.24 -23.39
C ASP A 64 -6.13 -38.18 -22.07
N GLY A 65 -5.21 -37.23 -21.90
CA GLY A 65 -4.44 -37.06 -20.67
C GLY A 65 -3.25 -38.01 -20.55
N THR A 66 -2.81 -38.64 -21.66
CA THR A 66 -1.72 -39.60 -21.65
C THR A 66 -0.47 -39.06 -22.31
N VAL A 67 0.69 -39.57 -21.92
CA VAL A 67 1.95 -39.45 -22.64
C VAL A 67 2.34 -40.85 -23.17
N THR A 68 2.83 -40.95 -24.39
CA THR A 68 3.29 -42.19 -24.94
C THR A 68 4.78 -42.32 -24.74
N ILE A 69 5.18 -43.23 -23.89
CA ILE A 69 6.60 -43.49 -23.61
C ILE A 69 7.09 -44.53 -24.63
N PRO A 70 8.23 -44.28 -25.35
CA PRO A 70 8.78 -45.19 -26.31
C PRO A 70 8.94 -46.60 -25.70
N ASN A 71 8.50 -47.61 -26.43
CA ASN A 71 8.52 -49.05 -26.08
C ASN A 71 7.66 -49.47 -24.88
N GLU A 72 7.03 -48.52 -24.18
CA GLU A 72 6.24 -48.79 -22.98
C GLU A 72 4.71 -48.53 -23.16
N GLY A 73 4.41 -47.65 -24.14
CA GLY A 73 3.02 -47.29 -24.43
C GLY A 73 2.51 -46.07 -23.65
N PRO A 74 1.17 -45.87 -23.67
CA PRO A 74 0.55 -44.69 -23.06
C PRO A 74 0.45 -44.76 -21.53
N VAL A 75 0.84 -43.69 -20.87
CA VAL A 75 0.72 -43.51 -19.42
C VAL A 75 -0.14 -42.27 -19.15
N ASN A 76 -1.25 -42.41 -18.43
CA ASN A 76 -2.12 -41.31 -18.08
C ASN A 76 -1.48 -40.49 -16.94
N ILE A 77 -1.25 -39.21 -17.18
CA ILE A 77 -0.64 -38.27 -16.20
C ILE A 77 -1.47 -37.00 -15.98
N ALA A 78 -2.56 -36.82 -16.72
CA ALA A 78 -3.43 -35.65 -16.52
C ALA A 78 -4.06 -35.64 -15.13
N GLY A 79 -4.16 -34.43 -14.54
CA GLY A 79 -4.69 -34.24 -13.19
C GLY A 79 -3.69 -34.56 -12.06
N LEU A 80 -2.52 -35.10 -12.39
CA LEU A 80 -1.45 -35.34 -11.42
C LEU A 80 -0.50 -34.15 -11.31
N THR A 81 0.05 -33.93 -10.11
CA THR A 81 1.21 -33.02 -9.99
C THR A 81 2.44 -33.65 -10.68
N VAL A 82 3.44 -32.83 -10.98
CA VAL A 82 4.68 -33.34 -11.62
C VAL A 82 5.31 -34.46 -10.76
N ALA A 83 5.34 -34.28 -9.44
CA ALA A 83 5.87 -35.29 -8.52
C ALA A 83 5.07 -36.60 -8.55
N GLN A 84 3.73 -36.51 -8.58
CA GLN A 84 2.86 -37.68 -8.69
C GLN A 84 2.99 -38.37 -10.05
N ALA A 85 3.10 -37.59 -11.14
CA ALA A 85 3.31 -38.11 -12.48
C ALA A 85 4.67 -38.81 -12.59
N GLN A 86 5.74 -38.22 -12.05
CA GLN A 86 7.07 -38.86 -11.98
C GLN A 86 7.03 -40.17 -11.22
N ALA A 87 6.38 -40.21 -10.05
CA ALA A 87 6.24 -41.45 -9.29
C ALA A 87 5.45 -42.53 -10.05
N LYS A 88 4.41 -42.11 -10.77
CA LYS A 88 3.62 -43.04 -11.62
C LYS A 88 4.45 -43.58 -12.79
N VAL A 89 5.11 -42.71 -13.53
CA VAL A 89 6.01 -43.11 -14.64
C VAL A 89 7.09 -44.07 -14.13
N ARG A 90 7.78 -43.73 -13.04
CA ARG A 90 8.80 -44.58 -12.43
C ARG A 90 8.25 -45.98 -12.08
N ARG A 91 7.02 -46.07 -11.58
CA ARG A 91 6.39 -47.34 -11.25
C ARG A 91 6.06 -48.17 -12.50
N THR A 92 5.65 -47.51 -13.57
CA THR A 92 5.26 -48.18 -14.82
C THR A 92 6.46 -48.74 -15.58
N ILE A 93 7.53 -47.89 -15.72
CA ILE A 93 8.66 -48.27 -16.58
C ILE A 93 9.93 -48.71 -15.82
N GLY A 94 9.97 -48.55 -14.50
CA GLY A 94 11.15 -48.83 -13.68
C GLY A 94 11.67 -50.26 -13.74
N GLY A 95 10.79 -51.21 -14.07
CA GLY A 95 11.19 -52.61 -14.31
C GLY A 95 12.11 -52.82 -15.51
N HIS A 96 11.97 -52.00 -16.53
CA HIS A 96 12.81 -52.08 -17.74
C HIS A 96 14.09 -51.22 -17.64
N TYR A 97 14.10 -50.24 -16.74
CA TYR A 97 15.22 -49.33 -16.53
C TYR A 97 15.87 -49.52 -15.15
N GLN A 98 16.15 -50.75 -14.79
CA GLN A 98 16.83 -51.08 -13.54
C GLN A 98 18.22 -50.40 -13.49
N GLU A 99 18.63 -49.93 -12.32
CA GLU A 99 19.88 -49.19 -12.12
C GLU A 99 19.95 -47.83 -12.86
N SER A 100 18.82 -47.32 -13.33
CA SER A 100 18.72 -45.99 -13.93
C SER A 100 17.83 -45.05 -13.11
N ASN A 101 18.16 -43.76 -13.14
CA ASN A 101 17.32 -42.72 -12.57
C ASN A 101 16.32 -42.24 -13.60
N ILE A 102 15.06 -42.12 -13.18
CA ILE A 102 13.97 -41.66 -14.02
C ILE A 102 13.51 -40.31 -13.48
N ARG A 103 13.58 -39.27 -14.31
CA ARG A 103 13.14 -37.90 -14.00
C ARG A 103 12.11 -37.44 -15.01
N LEU A 104 11.03 -36.85 -14.50
CA LEU A 104 10.00 -36.20 -15.31
C LEU A 104 9.96 -34.72 -14.95
N THR A 105 10.09 -33.86 -15.96
CA THR A 105 10.03 -32.41 -15.80
C THR A 105 9.02 -31.82 -16.78
N VAL A 106 8.55 -30.60 -16.52
CA VAL A 106 7.73 -29.86 -17.49
C VAL A 106 8.67 -29.08 -18.41
N GLY A 107 8.49 -29.22 -19.71
CA GLY A 107 9.16 -28.42 -20.73
C GLY A 107 8.38 -27.13 -20.95
N GLN A 108 7.35 -27.19 -21.80
CA GLN A 108 6.44 -26.07 -22.01
C GLN A 108 5.08 -26.37 -21.42
N THR A 109 4.46 -25.33 -20.82
CA THR A 109 3.08 -25.47 -20.38
C THR A 109 2.12 -25.20 -21.51
N ARG A 110 0.95 -25.82 -21.40
CA ARG A 110 -0.18 -25.45 -22.25
C ARG A 110 -0.55 -23.99 -22.08
N THR A 111 -1.21 -23.44 -23.05
CA THR A 111 -1.92 -22.16 -22.92
C THR A 111 -3.34 -22.42 -22.41
N ILE A 112 -3.88 -21.45 -21.68
CA ILE A 112 -5.25 -21.38 -21.23
C ILE A 112 -5.90 -20.13 -21.79
N ILE A 113 -7.21 -20.18 -21.97
CA ILE A 113 -8.01 -19.04 -22.39
C ILE A 113 -8.86 -18.61 -21.19
N VAL A 114 -8.75 -17.33 -20.81
CA VAL A 114 -9.52 -16.76 -19.72
C VAL A 114 -10.22 -15.49 -20.19
N ASN A 115 -11.31 -15.14 -19.52
CA ASN A 115 -12.07 -13.92 -19.79
C ASN A 115 -11.86 -12.94 -18.65
N VAL A 116 -11.48 -11.69 -18.97
CA VAL A 116 -11.41 -10.59 -18.02
C VAL A 116 -12.50 -9.59 -18.36
N MET A 117 -13.43 -9.39 -17.44
CA MET A 117 -14.68 -8.66 -17.69
C MET A 117 -14.94 -7.63 -16.59
N GLY A 118 -15.84 -6.70 -16.88
CA GLY A 118 -16.27 -5.65 -15.96
C GLY A 118 -15.38 -4.42 -16.04
N GLU A 119 -15.12 -3.77 -14.91
CA GLU A 119 -14.47 -2.47 -14.82
C GLU A 119 -12.94 -2.54 -14.94
N VAL A 120 -12.47 -3.12 -16.03
CA VAL A 120 -11.06 -3.14 -16.44
C VAL A 120 -10.86 -2.23 -17.65
N ARG A 121 -9.63 -1.89 -17.98
CA ARG A 121 -9.32 -1.01 -19.12
C ARG A 121 -9.60 -1.68 -20.45
N GLU A 122 -9.18 -2.91 -20.57
CA GLU A 122 -9.32 -3.71 -21.78
C GLU A 122 -10.04 -5.02 -21.45
N PRO A 123 -11.38 -5.01 -21.36
CA PRO A 123 -12.12 -6.25 -21.15
C PRO A 123 -12.03 -7.13 -22.38
N GLY A 124 -11.87 -8.44 -22.18
CA GLY A 124 -11.73 -9.35 -23.30
C GLY A 124 -11.30 -10.75 -22.91
N THR A 125 -10.99 -11.53 -23.94
CA THR A 125 -10.48 -12.89 -23.82
C THR A 125 -8.98 -12.90 -24.01
N TYR A 126 -8.26 -13.52 -23.07
CA TYR A 126 -6.81 -13.54 -23.03
C TYR A 126 -6.28 -14.96 -23.07
N THR A 127 -5.21 -15.16 -23.86
CA THR A 127 -4.47 -16.43 -23.90
C THR A 127 -3.25 -16.29 -23.01
N LEU A 128 -3.14 -17.16 -22.02
CA LEU A 128 -2.12 -17.14 -20.98
C LEU A 128 -1.44 -18.50 -20.84
N SER A 129 -0.25 -18.54 -20.23
CA SER A 129 0.34 -19.79 -19.75
C SER A 129 -0.53 -20.41 -18.64
N ALA A 130 -0.55 -21.74 -18.55
CA ALA A 130 -1.22 -22.44 -17.46
C ALA A 130 -0.65 -22.14 -16.05
N PHE A 131 0.50 -21.45 -15.95
CA PHE A 131 1.03 -20.92 -14.70
C PHE A 131 0.45 -19.57 -14.31
N ALA A 132 -0.29 -18.93 -15.21
CA ALA A 132 -0.80 -17.60 -14.97
C ALA A 132 -1.78 -17.54 -13.80
N THR A 133 -1.72 -16.45 -13.08
CA THR A 133 -2.58 -16.13 -11.95
C THR A 133 -3.51 -14.97 -12.27
N VAL A 134 -4.38 -14.61 -11.34
CA VAL A 134 -5.30 -13.48 -11.46
C VAL A 134 -4.54 -12.18 -11.75
N PHE A 135 -3.40 -11.97 -11.10
CA PHE A 135 -2.57 -10.78 -11.32
C PHE A 135 -2.02 -10.69 -12.75
N ASN A 136 -1.61 -11.83 -13.33
CA ASN A 136 -1.14 -11.85 -14.72
C ASN A 136 -2.27 -11.45 -15.69
N ALA A 137 -3.48 -11.95 -15.49
CA ALA A 137 -4.62 -11.63 -16.32
C ALA A 137 -5.03 -10.14 -16.19
N LEU A 138 -5.06 -9.61 -14.96
CA LEU A 138 -5.33 -8.20 -14.74
C LEU A 138 -4.25 -7.30 -15.37
N TYR A 139 -2.99 -7.69 -15.30
CA TYR A 139 -1.90 -6.96 -15.94
C TYR A 139 -2.09 -6.86 -17.46
N LEU A 140 -2.43 -7.97 -18.12
CA LEU A 140 -2.71 -7.97 -19.55
C LEU A 140 -3.94 -7.14 -19.93
N ALA A 141 -4.95 -7.10 -19.06
CA ALA A 141 -6.12 -6.24 -19.23
C ALA A 141 -5.85 -4.75 -18.93
N GLY A 142 -4.60 -4.36 -18.68
CA GLY A 142 -4.19 -2.99 -18.35
C GLY A 142 -4.64 -2.51 -16.97
N GLY A 143 -5.02 -3.44 -16.09
CA GLY A 143 -5.56 -3.14 -14.75
C GLY A 143 -7.01 -2.66 -14.77
N VAL A 144 -7.45 -2.12 -13.63
CA VAL A 144 -8.81 -1.59 -13.50
C VAL A 144 -8.96 -0.21 -14.16
N ASN A 145 -10.17 0.14 -14.56
CA ASN A 145 -10.49 1.48 -15.03
C ASN A 145 -10.78 2.43 -13.82
N ASN A 146 -11.23 3.65 -14.09
CA ASN A 146 -11.40 4.69 -13.06
C ASN A 146 -12.47 4.35 -12.00
N ILE A 147 -13.40 3.46 -12.30
CA ILE A 147 -14.50 3.06 -11.39
C ILE A 147 -14.36 1.60 -10.93
N GLY A 148 -13.32 0.89 -11.36
CA GLY A 148 -13.11 -0.51 -11.03
C GLY A 148 -12.60 -0.71 -9.60
N THR A 149 -13.13 -1.74 -8.92
CA THR A 149 -12.68 -2.09 -7.56
C THR A 149 -11.36 -2.84 -7.57
N LEU A 150 -10.48 -2.49 -6.64
CA LEU A 150 -9.29 -3.27 -6.28
C LEU A 150 -9.49 -4.16 -5.04
N ARG A 151 -10.65 -4.00 -4.37
CA ARG A 151 -10.89 -4.65 -3.07
C ARG A 151 -11.63 -5.98 -3.18
N GLU A 152 -12.26 -6.25 -4.33
CA GLU A 152 -13.03 -7.47 -4.54
C GLU A 152 -13.01 -7.91 -6.01
N VAL A 153 -11.86 -8.38 -6.49
CA VAL A 153 -11.75 -8.99 -7.82
C VAL A 153 -12.16 -10.45 -7.73
N LYS A 154 -13.26 -10.83 -8.36
CA LYS A 154 -13.83 -12.17 -8.29
C LYS A 154 -13.32 -13.05 -9.41
N VAL A 155 -13.07 -14.31 -9.11
CA VAL A 155 -12.78 -15.36 -10.11
C VAL A 155 -13.89 -16.37 -10.10
N SER A 156 -14.51 -16.58 -11.26
CA SER A 156 -15.55 -17.58 -11.47
C SER A 156 -15.03 -18.72 -12.32
N ARG A 157 -15.33 -19.94 -11.90
CA ARG A 157 -15.03 -21.18 -12.61
C ARG A 157 -16.30 -22.02 -12.68
N ASN A 158 -16.70 -22.42 -13.89
CA ASN A 158 -17.94 -23.17 -14.12
C ASN A 158 -19.17 -22.51 -13.47
N GLY A 159 -19.28 -21.19 -13.57
CA GLY A 159 -20.40 -20.40 -13.04
C GLY A 159 -20.40 -20.21 -11.51
N ARG A 160 -19.34 -20.62 -10.79
CA ARG A 160 -19.23 -20.45 -9.34
C ARG A 160 -18.02 -19.59 -9.00
N ILE A 161 -18.18 -18.65 -8.06
CA ILE A 161 -17.06 -17.88 -7.52
C ILE A 161 -16.17 -18.81 -6.70
N ILE A 162 -14.91 -18.95 -7.11
CA ILE A 162 -13.92 -19.81 -6.45
C ILE A 162 -13.01 -19.03 -5.51
N THR A 163 -12.79 -17.74 -5.78
CA THR A 163 -11.98 -16.87 -4.94
C THR A 163 -12.32 -15.40 -5.19
N SER A 164 -11.92 -14.55 -4.26
CA SER A 164 -11.91 -13.09 -4.38
C SER A 164 -10.54 -12.57 -3.97
N VAL A 165 -10.00 -11.63 -4.73
CA VAL A 165 -8.69 -11.02 -4.51
C VAL A 165 -8.84 -9.59 -4.04
N ASP A 166 -8.16 -9.23 -2.96
CA ASP A 166 -8.01 -7.86 -2.47
C ASP A 166 -6.60 -7.36 -2.84
N ILE A 167 -6.51 -6.48 -3.82
CA ILE A 167 -5.23 -5.95 -4.32
C ILE A 167 -4.56 -5.04 -3.27
N TYR A 168 -5.34 -4.39 -2.38
CA TYR A 168 -4.79 -3.61 -1.28
C TYR A 168 -3.96 -4.47 -0.33
N ASP A 169 -4.37 -5.72 -0.09
CA ASP A 169 -3.60 -6.63 0.77
C ASP A 169 -2.22 -6.94 0.17
N PHE A 170 -2.15 -7.04 -1.15
CA PHE A 170 -0.87 -7.16 -1.85
C PHE A 170 -0.03 -5.88 -1.75
N ILE A 171 -0.60 -4.71 -2.08
CA ILE A 171 0.14 -3.44 -2.10
C ILE A 171 0.66 -3.06 -0.71
N LEU A 172 -0.15 -3.27 0.33
CA LEU A 172 0.14 -2.80 1.68
C LEU A 172 0.89 -3.82 2.54
N ASN A 173 0.65 -5.11 2.31
CA ASN A 173 1.14 -6.19 3.16
C ASN A 173 1.98 -7.23 2.43
N GLY A 174 2.11 -7.15 1.09
CA GLY A 174 2.81 -8.13 0.26
C GLY A 174 2.11 -9.49 0.17
N ARG A 175 0.81 -9.57 0.50
CA ARG A 175 0.07 -10.83 0.53
C ARG A 175 -0.66 -11.08 -0.78
N LEU A 176 -0.49 -12.26 -1.34
CA LEU A 176 -1.17 -12.73 -2.55
C LEU A 176 -2.40 -13.57 -2.24
N THR A 177 -3.14 -13.24 -1.18
CA THR A 177 -4.34 -13.98 -0.77
C THR A 177 -5.38 -13.98 -1.89
N GLY A 178 -5.86 -15.15 -2.25
CA GLY A 178 -6.85 -15.31 -3.33
C GLY A 178 -6.28 -15.30 -4.75
N ASN A 179 -4.98 -14.99 -4.93
CA ASN A 179 -4.32 -15.01 -6.23
C ASN A 179 -4.02 -16.46 -6.68
N VAL A 180 -5.04 -17.13 -7.17
CA VAL A 180 -4.96 -18.53 -7.61
C VAL A 180 -4.43 -18.66 -9.03
N MET A 181 -3.86 -19.82 -9.35
CA MET A 181 -3.60 -20.19 -10.74
C MET A 181 -4.93 -20.36 -11.50
N LEU A 182 -4.98 -19.74 -12.66
CA LEU A 182 -6.14 -19.77 -13.54
C LEU A 182 -6.24 -21.09 -14.29
N ARG A 183 -7.43 -21.41 -14.74
CA ARG A 183 -7.72 -22.54 -15.62
C ARG A 183 -8.44 -22.06 -16.86
N ASP A 184 -8.48 -22.92 -17.83
CA ASP A 184 -9.22 -22.68 -19.07
C ASP A 184 -10.68 -22.33 -18.77
N ASN A 185 -11.19 -21.29 -19.46
CA ASN A 185 -12.54 -20.73 -19.30
C ASN A 185 -12.84 -20.09 -17.93
N ASP A 186 -11.83 -19.80 -17.10
CA ASP A 186 -12.06 -18.95 -15.92
C ASP A 186 -12.47 -17.53 -16.34
N VAL A 187 -13.35 -16.93 -15.54
CA VAL A 187 -13.80 -15.56 -15.73
C VAL A 187 -13.34 -14.73 -14.54
N ILE A 188 -12.53 -13.71 -14.81
CA ILE A 188 -12.13 -12.70 -13.83
C ILE A 188 -13.10 -11.52 -13.98
N MET A 189 -13.80 -11.20 -12.90
CA MET A 189 -14.82 -10.15 -12.87
C MET A 189 -14.38 -9.03 -11.94
N VAL A 190 -14.26 -7.83 -12.46
CA VAL A 190 -14.02 -6.60 -11.70
C VAL A 190 -15.31 -5.80 -11.64
N GLY A 191 -15.84 -5.58 -10.46
CA GLY A 191 -17.00 -4.72 -10.23
C GLY A 191 -16.60 -3.26 -10.08
N THR A 192 -17.58 -2.39 -9.77
CA THR A 192 -17.34 -1.00 -9.36
C THR A 192 -16.93 -0.96 -7.89
N TYR A 193 -16.16 0.08 -7.51
CA TYR A 193 -15.95 0.36 -6.09
C TYR A 193 -17.27 0.77 -5.42
N SER A 194 -17.40 0.53 -4.12
CA SER A 194 -18.61 0.87 -3.36
C SER A 194 -18.43 2.09 -2.46
N ASN A 195 -17.24 2.35 -2.00
CA ASN A 195 -16.91 3.39 -1.03
C ASN A 195 -15.59 4.03 -1.41
N LEU A 196 -15.61 5.27 -1.87
CA LEU A 196 -14.42 6.05 -2.22
C LEU A 196 -14.29 7.23 -1.26
N VAL A 197 -13.23 7.25 -0.48
CA VAL A 197 -12.97 8.26 0.55
C VAL A 197 -11.69 9.02 0.24
N LYS A 198 -11.75 10.35 0.32
CA LYS A 198 -10.58 11.21 0.17
C LYS A 198 -9.93 11.45 1.52
N ILE A 199 -8.61 11.44 1.58
CA ILE A 199 -7.87 11.98 2.71
C ILE A 199 -6.87 13.01 2.22
N GLU A 200 -6.80 14.14 2.91
CA GLU A 200 -5.93 15.26 2.56
C GLU A 200 -5.31 15.93 3.78
N GLY A 201 -4.43 16.90 3.54
CA GLY A 201 -3.69 17.60 4.59
C GLY A 201 -2.44 16.84 5.04
N LYS A 202 -2.21 16.77 6.35
CA LYS A 202 -0.95 16.31 6.93
C LYS A 202 -0.85 14.80 7.10
N VAL A 203 -1.03 14.07 6.00
CA VAL A 203 -0.78 12.63 5.88
C VAL A 203 0.31 12.37 4.84
N LYS A 204 0.93 11.20 4.90
CA LYS A 204 2.07 10.88 4.01
C LYS A 204 1.65 10.67 2.55
N ARG A 205 0.43 10.19 2.30
CA ARG A 205 -0.12 9.96 0.95
C ARG A 205 -1.55 10.50 0.85
N PRO A 206 -1.73 11.79 0.61
CA PRO A 206 -3.04 12.39 0.38
C PRO A 206 -3.57 11.97 -0.99
N MET A 207 -4.67 11.22 -1.03
CA MET A 207 -5.36 10.77 -2.25
C MET A 207 -6.71 10.12 -1.92
N TYR A 208 -7.36 9.54 -2.92
CA TYR A 208 -8.56 8.74 -2.74
C TYR A 208 -8.22 7.29 -2.41
N TYR A 209 -9.01 6.69 -1.54
CA TYR A 209 -8.88 5.30 -1.09
C TYR A 209 -10.22 4.58 -1.19
N GLU A 210 -10.20 3.39 -1.75
CA GLU A 210 -11.35 2.51 -1.74
C GLU A 210 -11.45 1.82 -0.37
N MET A 211 -12.58 2.04 0.32
CA MET A 211 -12.83 1.52 1.66
C MET A 211 -13.91 0.43 1.62
N LYS A 212 -13.76 -0.61 2.45
CA LYS A 212 -14.83 -1.57 2.71
C LYS A 212 -15.79 -1.02 3.76
N LYS A 213 -17.06 -1.46 3.75
CA LYS A 213 -18.11 -0.96 4.66
C LYS A 213 -17.76 -0.98 6.15
N ASN A 214 -16.87 -1.87 6.58
CA ASN A 214 -16.49 -2.04 7.98
C ASN A 214 -15.13 -1.41 8.31
N GLU A 215 -14.54 -0.68 7.37
CA GLU A 215 -13.25 -0.04 7.59
C GLU A 215 -13.44 1.35 8.18
N SER A 216 -12.63 1.65 9.17
CA SER A 216 -12.70 2.88 9.96
C SER A 216 -11.72 3.95 9.48
N LEU A 217 -11.83 5.16 10.05
CA LEU A 217 -10.88 6.24 9.84
C LEU A 217 -9.43 5.81 10.18
N GLN A 218 -9.25 4.93 11.17
CA GLN A 218 -7.95 4.35 11.48
C GLN A 218 -7.38 3.53 10.30
N SER A 219 -8.22 2.78 9.59
CA SER A 219 -7.84 2.04 8.39
C SER A 219 -7.43 2.99 7.26
N LEU A 220 -8.20 4.06 7.05
CA LEU A 220 -7.89 5.10 6.06
C LEU A 220 -6.54 5.76 6.34
N LEU A 221 -6.29 6.15 7.59
CA LEU A 221 -5.01 6.71 8.03
C LEU A 221 -3.85 5.74 7.77
N LYS A 222 -4.04 4.44 8.05
CA LYS A 222 -3.05 3.39 7.76
C LYS A 222 -2.76 3.31 6.25
N TYR A 223 -3.78 3.35 5.42
CA TYR A 223 -3.63 3.32 3.96
C TYR A 223 -2.90 4.55 3.44
N ALA A 224 -3.16 5.71 4.03
CA ALA A 224 -2.45 6.96 3.74
C ALA A 224 -0.99 6.99 4.25
N GLY A 225 -0.51 5.91 4.89
CA GLY A 225 0.84 5.80 5.44
C GLY A 225 1.03 6.49 6.79
N GLY A 226 -0.06 6.93 7.42
CA GLY A 226 -0.06 7.65 8.68
C GLY A 226 0.17 9.15 8.55
N PHE A 227 0.26 9.80 9.69
CA PHE A 227 0.48 11.25 9.82
C PHE A 227 1.89 11.69 9.41
N THR A 228 2.02 12.92 8.94
CA THR A 228 3.32 13.61 8.86
C THR A 228 3.80 14.07 10.23
N GLY A 229 5.07 14.48 10.34
CA GLY A 229 5.66 14.91 11.62
C GLY A 229 5.02 16.17 12.21
N ASP A 230 4.44 17.02 11.36
CA ASP A 230 3.80 18.28 11.70
C ASP A 230 2.25 18.18 11.74
N ALA A 231 1.71 16.97 11.73
CA ALA A 231 0.27 16.74 11.79
C ALA A 231 -0.29 16.89 13.23
N TYR A 232 -1.47 17.48 13.34
CA TYR A 232 -2.27 17.46 14.57
C TYR A 232 -3.02 16.11 14.67
N LYS A 233 -2.49 15.22 15.48
CA LYS A 233 -2.90 13.80 15.54
C LYS A 233 -4.12 13.51 16.41
N GLN A 234 -4.49 14.46 17.29
CA GLN A 234 -5.55 14.25 18.26
C GLN A 234 -6.96 14.31 17.67
N LYS A 235 -7.09 14.91 16.48
CA LYS A 235 -8.40 15.11 15.85
C LYS A 235 -8.29 15.17 14.34
N VAL A 236 -9.20 14.49 13.64
CA VAL A 236 -9.37 14.54 12.19
C VAL A 236 -10.76 15.09 11.89
N ARG A 237 -10.85 16.05 10.99
CA ARG A 237 -12.12 16.56 10.48
C ARG A 237 -12.56 15.72 9.30
N VAL A 238 -13.78 15.19 9.34
CA VAL A 238 -14.40 14.46 8.24
C VAL A 238 -15.61 15.25 7.74
N GLU A 239 -15.59 15.60 6.49
CA GLU A 239 -16.69 16.25 5.79
C GLU A 239 -17.50 15.18 5.06
N ARG A 240 -18.79 15.07 5.38
CA ARG A 240 -19.71 14.09 4.79
C ARG A 240 -20.84 14.78 4.09
N LYS A 241 -21.11 14.38 2.86
CA LYS A 241 -22.26 14.83 2.08
C LYS A 241 -23.44 13.90 2.35
N SER A 242 -24.59 14.47 2.62
CA SER A 242 -25.87 13.77 2.74
C SER A 242 -26.93 14.49 1.91
N ASP A 243 -28.10 13.88 1.75
CA ASP A 243 -29.22 14.49 1.01
C ASP A 243 -29.65 15.85 1.59
N ASP A 244 -29.45 16.05 2.90
CA ASP A 244 -29.78 17.27 3.62
C ASP A 244 -28.65 18.33 3.61
N GLY A 245 -27.49 18.03 3.03
CA GLY A 245 -26.38 18.95 2.92
C GLY A 245 -25.03 18.39 3.40
N LEU A 246 -24.11 19.30 3.77
CA LEU A 246 -22.77 18.97 4.21
C LEU A 246 -22.70 18.96 5.75
N THR A 247 -22.27 17.85 6.32
CA THR A 247 -22.01 17.69 7.75
C THR A 247 -20.52 17.61 8.02
N VAL A 248 -20.09 18.13 9.19
CA VAL A 248 -18.72 18.09 9.64
C VAL A 248 -18.62 17.27 10.94
N HIS A 249 -17.83 16.21 10.89
CA HIS A 249 -17.52 15.39 12.04
C HIS A 249 -16.09 15.69 12.50
N ASN A 250 -15.94 16.12 13.77
CA ASN A 250 -14.63 16.24 14.38
C ASN A 250 -14.36 14.97 15.17
N VAL A 251 -13.62 14.05 14.55
CA VAL A 251 -13.36 12.72 15.11
C VAL A 251 -12.11 12.80 15.98
N ASP A 252 -12.24 12.46 17.25
CA ASP A 252 -11.14 12.42 18.20
C ASP A 252 -10.30 11.13 18.07
N GLU A 253 -9.05 11.14 18.49
CA GLU A 253 -8.09 10.04 18.33
C GLU A 253 -8.62 8.69 18.84
N TRP A 254 -9.34 8.69 19.97
CA TRP A 254 -9.93 7.46 20.54
C TRP A 254 -11.10 6.89 19.73
N ASP A 255 -11.72 7.70 18.86
CA ASP A 255 -12.83 7.28 18.00
C ASP A 255 -12.39 6.86 16.59
N PHE A 256 -11.11 6.99 16.23
CA PHE A 256 -10.61 6.62 14.89
C PHE A 256 -10.88 5.16 14.52
N THR A 257 -10.90 4.27 15.49
CA THR A 257 -11.13 2.84 15.26
C THR A 257 -12.60 2.49 15.07
N THR A 258 -13.51 3.32 15.55
CA THR A 258 -14.96 3.10 15.54
C THR A 258 -15.69 3.94 14.50
N PHE A 259 -15.10 5.07 14.09
CA PHE A 259 -15.69 5.94 13.08
C PHE A 259 -15.63 5.27 11.71
N ALA A 260 -16.77 4.82 11.19
CA ALA A 260 -16.88 4.24 9.85
C ALA A 260 -16.86 5.35 8.78
N CYS A 261 -15.99 5.18 7.77
CA CYS A 261 -15.98 6.06 6.61
C CYS A 261 -17.06 5.65 5.62
N GLU A 262 -17.72 6.64 5.02
CA GLU A 262 -18.76 6.45 4.01
C GLU A 262 -18.33 6.99 2.65
N ASP A 263 -19.03 6.59 1.61
CA ASP A 263 -18.73 7.03 0.23
C ASP A 263 -18.83 8.55 0.10
N GLY A 264 -17.82 9.14 -0.52
CA GLY A 264 -17.73 10.59 -0.70
C GLY A 264 -17.22 11.37 0.51
N ASP A 265 -16.89 10.73 1.63
CA ASP A 265 -16.25 11.39 2.78
C ASP A 265 -14.90 12.04 2.40
N ILE A 266 -14.62 13.19 2.98
CA ILE A 266 -13.34 13.88 2.88
C ILE A 266 -12.76 14.03 4.29
N ALA A 267 -11.71 13.28 4.58
CA ALA A 267 -10.97 13.38 5.83
C ALA A 267 -9.83 14.39 5.70
N VAL A 268 -9.81 15.40 6.57
CA VAL A 268 -8.83 16.49 6.56
C VAL A 268 -7.99 16.44 7.83
N VAL A 269 -6.69 16.24 7.66
CA VAL A 269 -5.73 16.26 8.76
C VAL A 269 -5.05 17.63 8.82
N SER A 270 -5.30 18.37 9.90
CA SER A 270 -4.75 19.70 10.11
C SER A 270 -3.26 19.66 10.53
N PRO A 271 -2.49 20.72 10.27
CA PRO A 271 -1.17 20.87 10.86
C PRO A 271 -1.28 21.20 12.36
N VAL A 272 -0.18 20.98 13.11
CA VAL A 272 -0.02 21.58 14.44
C VAL A 272 0.00 23.09 14.32
N ILE A 273 -0.53 23.76 15.33
CA ILE A 273 -0.49 25.22 15.38
C ILE A 273 0.97 25.67 15.53
N GLU A 274 1.44 26.55 14.66
CA GLU A 274 2.78 27.16 14.73
C GLU A 274 2.84 28.19 15.87
N ARG A 275 2.68 27.69 17.08
CA ARG A 275 2.77 28.50 18.30
C ARG A 275 3.74 27.86 19.27
N TYR A 276 4.78 28.59 19.58
CA TYR A 276 5.68 28.18 20.65
C TYR A 276 4.96 28.25 22.00
N ARG A 277 5.08 27.18 22.77
CA ARG A 277 4.59 27.11 24.15
C ARG A 277 5.74 27.38 25.11
N ASP A 278 5.44 27.98 26.22
CA ASP A 278 6.39 28.19 27.32
C ASP A 278 7.69 28.86 26.82
N THR A 279 7.53 29.97 26.07
CA THR A 279 8.66 30.76 25.56
C THR A 279 8.58 32.19 26.02
N VAL A 280 9.76 32.77 26.16
CA VAL A 280 9.98 34.20 26.35
C VAL A 280 10.87 34.71 25.20
N THR A 281 10.56 35.88 24.69
CA THR A 281 11.36 36.51 23.62
C THR A 281 12.15 37.64 24.18
N ILE A 282 13.44 37.74 23.85
CA ILE A 282 14.31 38.88 24.15
C ILE A 282 14.79 39.50 22.85
N THR A 283 14.70 40.83 22.75
CA THR A 283 15.13 41.62 21.60
C THR A 283 15.90 42.87 22.07
N GLY A 284 16.72 43.44 21.18
CA GLY A 284 17.48 44.67 21.45
C GLY A 284 18.96 44.40 21.66
N ALA A 285 19.61 45.15 22.55
CA ALA A 285 21.06 45.15 22.69
C ALA A 285 21.60 43.97 23.52
N VAL A 286 21.21 42.73 23.15
CA VAL A 286 21.78 41.46 23.67
C VAL A 286 22.59 40.78 22.57
N PHE A 287 23.51 39.87 22.94
CA PHE A 287 24.34 39.18 21.95
C PHE A 287 23.52 38.20 21.09
N ARG A 288 22.52 37.51 21.69
CA ARG A 288 21.68 36.52 21.00
C ARG A 288 20.22 36.84 21.22
N GLU A 289 19.66 37.62 20.33
CA GLU A 289 18.23 37.87 20.29
C GLU A 289 17.47 36.59 19.88
N GLY A 290 16.22 36.44 20.35
CA GLY A 290 15.37 35.32 19.95
C GLY A 290 14.46 34.83 21.03
N GLN A 291 13.96 33.62 20.81
CA GLN A 291 13.04 32.94 21.71
C GLN A 291 13.78 31.90 22.58
N TYR A 292 13.49 31.92 23.86
CA TYR A 292 14.05 31.03 24.85
C TYR A 292 12.95 30.28 25.55
N LYS A 293 13.21 29.03 25.93
CA LYS A 293 12.26 28.23 26.71
C LYS A 293 12.11 28.84 28.12
N LEU A 294 10.89 29.20 28.49
CA LEU A 294 10.55 29.64 29.84
C LEU A 294 10.52 28.42 30.77
N GLY A 295 11.11 28.56 31.94
CA GLY A 295 11.24 27.50 32.94
C GLY A 295 12.66 26.91 32.97
N GLY A 296 12.92 26.01 33.92
CA GLY A 296 14.26 25.48 34.16
C GLY A 296 15.24 26.58 34.58
N ASN A 297 16.20 26.89 33.72
CA ASN A 297 17.24 27.90 33.99
C ASN A 297 16.82 29.34 33.59
N VAL A 298 15.62 29.53 32.97
CA VAL A 298 15.15 30.84 32.49
C VAL A 298 13.84 31.16 33.19
N ASN A 299 13.93 31.68 34.40
CA ASN A 299 12.77 32.04 35.20
C ASN A 299 12.72 33.54 35.60
N THR A 300 13.84 34.26 35.37
CA THR A 300 14.00 35.66 35.71
C THR A 300 14.61 36.44 34.57
N VAL A 301 14.52 37.76 34.62
CA VAL A 301 15.11 38.67 33.61
C VAL A 301 16.61 38.47 33.55
N LYS A 302 17.29 38.33 34.67
CA LYS A 302 18.74 38.13 34.76
C LYS A 302 19.14 36.81 34.05
N THR A 303 18.46 35.71 34.38
CA THR A 303 18.76 34.42 33.76
C THR A 303 18.46 34.40 32.25
N LEU A 304 17.48 35.17 31.80
CA LEU A 304 17.19 35.33 30.37
C LEU A 304 18.31 36.09 29.65
N VAL A 305 18.80 37.21 30.25
CA VAL A 305 19.91 37.98 29.70
C VAL A 305 21.18 37.13 29.66
N ASP A 306 21.46 36.34 30.70
CA ASP A 306 22.63 35.44 30.74
C ASP A 306 22.58 34.40 29.64
N GLN A 307 21.39 33.77 29.42
CA GLN A 307 21.19 32.82 28.32
C GLN A 307 21.32 33.47 26.93
N ALA A 308 20.96 34.75 26.80
CA ALA A 308 21.16 35.55 25.60
C ALA A 308 22.63 35.95 25.37
N GLY A 309 23.55 35.49 26.22
CA GLY A 309 24.98 35.78 26.14
C GLY A 309 25.38 37.10 26.73
N GLY A 310 24.49 37.77 27.48
CA GLY A 310 24.73 39.08 28.07
C GLY A 310 24.31 40.24 27.20
N LEU A 311 24.59 41.45 27.72
CA LEU A 311 24.30 42.70 27.04
C LEU A 311 25.46 43.13 26.15
N LYS A 312 25.19 43.74 25.00
CA LYS A 312 26.16 44.44 24.17
C LYS A 312 26.61 45.73 24.86
N GLU A 313 27.80 46.25 24.53
CA GLU A 313 28.38 47.47 25.12
C GLU A 313 27.48 48.71 25.00
N GLN A 314 26.71 48.80 23.90
CA GLN A 314 25.78 49.91 23.66
C GLN A 314 24.41 49.74 24.34
N ALA A 315 24.25 48.72 25.18
CA ALA A 315 22.95 48.45 25.81
C ALA A 315 22.57 49.57 26.81
N PHE A 316 21.34 50.06 26.68
CA PHE A 316 20.78 51.01 27.63
C PHE A 316 20.23 50.27 28.84
N THR A 317 20.98 50.26 29.96
CA THR A 317 20.70 49.40 31.11
C THR A 317 19.76 50.00 32.15
N THR A 318 19.56 51.34 32.13
CA THR A 318 18.67 51.99 33.11
C THR A 318 17.20 51.71 32.87
N ARG A 319 16.82 51.28 31.67
CA ARG A 319 15.43 51.03 31.31
C ARG A 319 15.33 49.91 30.27
N ALA A 320 14.55 48.89 30.59
CA ALA A 320 14.04 47.90 29.64
C ALA A 320 12.50 47.83 29.77
N VAL A 321 11.88 47.24 28.76
CA VAL A 321 10.40 47.04 28.77
C VAL A 321 10.12 45.55 28.79
N LEU A 322 9.33 45.11 29.78
CA LEU A 322 8.84 43.79 29.91
C LEU A 322 7.36 43.75 29.49
N HIS A 323 7.09 43.02 28.42
CA HIS A 323 5.73 42.74 27.98
C HIS A 323 5.24 41.39 28.57
N ARG A 324 4.19 41.42 29.35
CA ARG A 324 3.61 40.24 29.95
C ARG A 324 2.12 40.10 29.58
N MET A 325 1.73 38.97 29.09
CA MET A 325 0.31 38.66 28.88
C MET A 325 -0.36 38.35 30.21
N ARG A 326 -1.49 39.00 30.54
CA ARG A 326 -2.33 38.72 31.71
C ARG A 326 -3.25 37.50 31.44
N GLU A 327 -3.91 37.00 32.47
CA GLU A 327 -4.87 35.91 32.35
C GLU A 327 -6.07 36.28 31.46
N ASP A 328 -6.49 37.55 31.45
CA ASP A 328 -7.52 38.10 30.58
C ASP A 328 -7.06 38.31 29.12
N ARG A 329 -5.83 37.89 28.79
CA ARG A 329 -5.18 38.04 27.51
C ARG A 329 -4.86 39.48 27.10
N THR A 330 -4.92 40.43 28.02
CA THR A 330 -4.42 41.80 27.79
C THR A 330 -2.90 41.86 27.97
N LEU A 331 -2.24 42.70 27.15
CA LEU A 331 -0.79 42.91 27.22
C LEU A 331 -0.49 43.95 28.28
N ASN A 332 0.26 43.57 29.33
CA ASN A 332 0.79 44.47 30.31
C ASN A 332 2.24 44.80 29.99
N SER A 333 2.53 46.11 29.82
CA SER A 333 3.88 46.60 29.55
C SER A 333 4.42 47.31 30.78
N MET A 334 5.53 46.79 31.28
CA MET A 334 6.18 47.35 32.50
C MET A 334 7.59 47.82 32.15
N THR A 335 7.94 48.98 32.70
CA THR A 335 9.33 49.44 32.63
C THR A 335 10.11 48.86 33.79
N ILE A 336 11.25 48.25 33.53
CA ILE A 336 12.11 47.63 34.52
C ILE A 336 13.49 48.31 34.53
N ASN A 337 14.11 48.41 35.72
CA ASN A 337 15.49 48.84 35.88
C ASN A 337 16.43 47.67 35.66
N LEU A 338 16.87 47.47 34.42
CA LEU A 338 17.68 46.31 34.03
C LEU A 338 19.02 46.30 34.78
N LYS A 339 19.66 47.46 34.98
CA LYS A 339 20.92 47.56 35.72
C LYS A 339 20.76 47.08 37.15
N GLY A 340 19.71 47.55 37.85
CA GLY A 340 19.44 47.13 39.21
C GLY A 340 19.14 45.65 39.35
N ILE A 341 18.47 45.04 38.36
CA ILE A 341 18.22 43.59 38.32
C ILE A 341 19.53 42.82 38.16
N LEU A 342 20.41 43.24 37.25
CA LEU A 342 21.66 42.53 36.95
C LEU A 342 22.68 42.61 38.09
N ASP A 343 22.76 43.76 38.80
CA ASP A 343 23.64 43.96 39.95
C ASP A 343 23.03 43.52 41.30
N GLY A 344 21.75 43.14 41.31
CA GLY A 344 21.03 42.68 42.49
C GLY A 344 20.49 43.78 43.40
N SER A 345 20.51 45.04 42.98
CA SER A 345 19.97 46.19 43.74
C SER A 345 18.44 46.38 43.54
N ALA A 346 17.87 45.72 42.54
CA ALA A 346 16.44 45.71 42.27
C ALA A 346 15.90 44.24 42.20
N PRO A 347 14.62 44.03 42.52
CA PRO A 347 14.02 42.71 42.42
C PRO A 347 13.95 42.24 40.96
N ASP A 348 14.24 40.97 40.78
CA ASP A 348 14.24 40.29 39.46
C ASP A 348 12.94 39.47 39.26
#